data_d7bb4d17faac809b24c7a3ca8080a259
#
_entry.id   d7bb4d17faac809b24c7a3ca8080a259
#
_cell.length_a   1.000
_cell.length_b   1.000
_cell.length_c   1.000
_cell.angle_alpha   90.00
_cell.angle_beta   90.00
_cell.angle_gamma   90.00
#
_symmetry.space_group_name_H-M   'P 1'
#
loop_
_entity.id
_entity.type
_entity.pdbx_description
1 polymer ?
#
loop_
_entity_poly.entity_id
_entity_poly.type
_entity_poly.pdbx_seq_one_letter_code
_entity_poly.pdbx_strand_id
1 'polypeptide(L)'
;MMYPKTETTQNTKIDLETQSSIDLRAGVLQSLLNVLVVLGTISLIYNLAILLPKGDWVTISLYGVIFFGLMIATFGRTLSYTLRVTITGAVIFLLGAYTFVMFGLGKNGAVFLLAFTFVNAILLSRRAGVHSLLLNAAFIGLVGAGYLMNYLTILATEQTVIGTPSQWVNTTISVSLVGGMMIAAGSSVINKLEKAILHQQQLASQLEVERQNLEVTVADRTEDLHRRATQLEAASQVARSISTFDDLDSLLNDTIELIRQQ
;
A
#
# COMPACT_ATOMS: atom_id res chain seq x y z
N MET A 1 10.15 -20.49 38.42
CA MET A 1 9.10 -19.53 38.08
C MET A 1 9.32 -19.12 36.62
N MET A 2 8.53 -19.66 35.73
CA MET A 2 8.67 -19.52 34.28
C MET A 2 7.75 -18.39 33.82
N TYR A 3 8.29 -17.31 33.27
CA TYR A 3 7.53 -16.15 32.83
C TYR A 3 6.87 -16.40 31.46
N PRO A 4 5.59 -16.03 31.27
CA PRO A 4 4.93 -16.11 29.97
C PRO A 4 5.31 -14.88 29.13
N LYS A 5 6.46 -14.93 28.45
CA LYS A 5 6.98 -13.84 27.61
C LYS A 5 6.57 -13.96 26.13
N THR A 6 5.88 -15.04 25.76
CA THR A 6 5.61 -15.38 24.35
C THR A 6 4.31 -14.79 23.80
N GLU A 7 3.27 -14.60 24.62
CA GLU A 7 1.97 -14.12 24.13
C GLU A 7 1.95 -12.62 23.79
N THR A 8 2.66 -11.79 24.56
CA THR A 8 2.66 -10.33 24.32
C THR A 8 3.40 -9.97 23.04
N THR A 9 4.46 -10.69 22.71
CA THR A 9 5.26 -10.44 21.48
C THR A 9 4.50 -10.87 20.22
N GLN A 10 3.70 -11.93 20.31
CA GLN A 10 2.92 -12.44 19.18
C GLN A 10 1.73 -11.53 18.85
N ASN A 11 1.05 -10.99 19.86
CA ASN A 11 -0.05 -10.05 19.69
C ASN A 11 0.45 -8.71 19.10
N THR A 12 1.56 -8.18 19.59
CA THR A 12 2.16 -6.95 19.05
C THR A 12 2.59 -7.11 17.58
N LYS A 13 3.05 -8.30 17.19
CA LYS A 13 3.45 -8.58 15.80
C LYS A 13 2.24 -8.64 14.86
N ILE A 14 1.15 -9.28 15.31
CA ILE A 14 -0.12 -9.36 14.55
C ILE A 14 -0.73 -7.96 14.37
N ASP A 15 -0.67 -7.11 15.40
CA ASP A 15 -1.18 -5.75 15.32
C ASP A 15 -0.37 -4.89 14.35
N LEU A 16 0.96 -5.00 14.33
CA LEU A 16 1.83 -4.30 13.39
C LEU A 16 1.62 -4.75 11.94
N GLU A 17 1.46 -6.05 11.71
CA GLU A 17 1.16 -6.62 10.39
C GLU A 17 -0.19 -6.11 9.84
N THR A 18 -1.20 -6.07 10.70
CA THR A 18 -2.54 -5.57 10.34
C THR A 18 -2.51 -4.08 10.04
N GLN A 19 -1.79 -3.30 10.86
CA GLN A 19 -1.67 -1.85 10.67
C GLN A 19 -0.97 -1.49 9.35
N SER A 20 0.14 -2.16 9.01
CA SER A 20 0.89 -1.90 7.78
C SER A 20 0.08 -2.24 6.51
N SER A 21 -0.74 -3.29 6.55
CA SER A 21 -1.61 -3.66 5.42
C SER A 21 -2.75 -2.66 5.21
N ILE A 22 -3.30 -2.10 6.30
CA ILE A 22 -4.33 -1.05 6.24
C ILE A 22 -3.76 0.24 5.67
N ASP A 23 -2.57 0.64 6.11
CA ASP A 23 -1.90 1.86 5.64
C ASP A 23 -1.58 1.79 4.15
N LEU A 24 -1.11 0.65 3.66
CA LEU A 24 -0.85 0.41 2.24
C LEU A 24 -2.15 0.54 1.42
N ARG A 25 -3.21 -0.12 1.84
CA ARG A 25 -4.51 -0.06 1.14
C ARG A 25 -5.12 1.33 1.20
N ALA A 26 -4.93 2.07 2.29
CA ALA A 26 -5.36 3.46 2.42
C ALA A 26 -4.59 4.38 1.46
N GLY A 27 -3.28 4.16 1.28
CA GLY A 27 -2.47 4.87 0.29
C GLY A 27 -2.94 4.62 -1.15
N VAL A 28 -3.21 3.35 -1.49
CA VAL A 28 -3.76 2.96 -2.80
C VAL A 28 -5.13 3.60 -3.03
N LEU A 29 -6.01 3.56 -2.03
CA LEU A 29 -7.33 4.22 -2.10
C LEU A 29 -7.19 5.72 -2.36
N GLN A 30 -6.31 6.41 -1.63
CA GLN A 30 -6.14 7.85 -1.78
C GLN A 30 -5.61 8.21 -3.18
N SER A 31 -4.65 7.45 -3.70
CA SER A 31 -4.13 7.63 -5.06
C SER A 31 -5.23 7.42 -6.11
N LEU A 32 -6.03 6.37 -5.97
CA LEU A 32 -7.16 6.07 -6.84
C LEU A 32 -8.21 7.19 -6.78
N LEU A 33 -8.57 7.67 -5.60
CA LEU A 33 -9.52 8.76 -5.41
C LEU A 33 -9.04 10.06 -6.05
N ASN A 34 -7.76 10.40 -5.90
CA ASN A 34 -7.18 11.59 -6.53
C ASN A 34 -7.30 11.54 -8.07
N VAL A 35 -7.00 10.39 -8.66
CA VAL A 35 -7.15 10.19 -10.11
C VAL A 35 -8.63 10.27 -10.52
N LEU A 36 -9.52 9.63 -9.78
CA LEU A 36 -10.96 9.67 -10.06
C LEU A 36 -11.55 11.08 -9.95
N VAL A 37 -11.11 11.89 -8.99
CA VAL A 37 -11.55 13.29 -8.87
C VAL A 37 -11.11 14.11 -10.07
N VAL A 38 -9.83 13.98 -10.47
CA VAL A 38 -9.31 14.74 -11.63
C VAL A 38 -10.06 14.36 -12.92
N LEU A 39 -10.14 13.06 -13.20
CA LEU A 39 -10.84 12.57 -14.41
C LEU A 39 -12.35 12.80 -14.31
N GLY A 40 -12.94 12.65 -13.12
CA GLY A 40 -14.35 12.91 -12.86
C GLY A 40 -14.71 14.38 -13.06
N THR A 41 -13.83 15.31 -12.68
CA THR A 41 -14.03 16.75 -12.90
C THR A 41 -14.03 17.07 -14.41
N ILE A 42 -13.06 16.53 -15.15
CA ILE A 42 -13.00 16.72 -16.61
C ILE A 42 -14.26 16.14 -17.27
N SER A 43 -14.65 14.93 -16.88
CA SER A 43 -15.86 14.27 -17.38
C SER A 43 -17.14 15.06 -17.04
N LEU A 44 -17.25 15.57 -15.82
CA LEU A 44 -18.38 16.37 -15.37
C LEU A 44 -18.52 17.65 -16.21
N ILE A 45 -17.44 18.39 -16.39
CA ILE A 45 -17.43 19.63 -17.18
C ILE A 45 -17.85 19.33 -18.63
N TYR A 46 -17.30 18.28 -19.23
CA TYR A 46 -17.64 17.87 -20.60
C TYR A 46 -19.13 17.50 -20.73
N ASN A 47 -19.64 16.65 -19.81
CA ASN A 47 -21.04 16.25 -19.84
C ASN A 47 -21.97 17.44 -19.57
N LEU A 48 -21.62 18.34 -18.65
CA LEU A 48 -22.38 19.54 -18.36
C LEU A 48 -22.52 20.46 -19.59
N ALA A 49 -21.43 20.63 -20.33
CA ALA A 49 -21.44 21.44 -21.57
C ALA A 49 -22.38 20.86 -22.64
N ILE A 50 -22.56 19.53 -22.68
CA ILE A 50 -23.46 18.87 -23.65
C ILE A 50 -24.90 18.82 -23.16
N LEU A 51 -25.13 18.59 -21.86
CA LEU A 51 -26.46 18.35 -21.30
C LEU A 51 -27.21 19.65 -20.94
N LEU A 52 -26.52 20.70 -20.57
CA LEU A 52 -27.12 22.01 -20.25
C LEU A 52 -27.97 22.57 -21.42
N PRO A 53 -27.48 22.58 -22.68
CA PRO A 53 -28.30 23.06 -23.81
C PRO A 53 -29.50 22.17 -24.10
N LYS A 54 -29.46 20.88 -23.69
CA LYS A 54 -30.55 19.90 -23.91
C LYS A 54 -31.63 19.96 -22.83
N GLY A 55 -31.35 20.64 -21.72
CA GLY A 55 -32.28 20.72 -20.59
C GLY A 55 -32.48 19.40 -19.82
N ASP A 56 -31.54 18.46 -19.92
CA ASP A 56 -31.63 17.16 -19.25
C ASP A 56 -31.17 17.25 -17.78
N TRP A 57 -32.04 17.88 -16.98
CA TRP A 57 -31.79 18.11 -15.56
C TRP A 57 -31.65 16.84 -14.73
N VAL A 58 -32.30 15.73 -15.15
CA VAL A 58 -32.23 14.44 -14.46
C VAL A 58 -30.81 13.87 -14.53
N THR A 59 -30.27 13.83 -15.72
CA THR A 59 -28.89 13.34 -15.93
C THR A 59 -27.84 14.26 -15.28
N ILE A 60 -28.04 15.58 -15.35
CA ILE A 60 -27.17 16.56 -14.68
C ILE A 60 -27.16 16.35 -13.15
N SER A 61 -28.34 16.18 -12.55
CA SER A 61 -28.47 15.95 -11.11
C SER A 61 -27.78 14.65 -10.69
N LEU A 62 -27.91 13.58 -11.50
CA LEU A 62 -27.27 12.31 -11.22
C LEU A 62 -25.76 12.41 -11.25
N TYR A 63 -25.17 13.05 -12.27
CA TYR A 63 -23.73 13.28 -12.33
C TYR A 63 -23.24 14.15 -11.16
N GLY A 64 -24.05 15.14 -10.75
CA GLY A 64 -23.79 15.97 -9.57
C GLY A 64 -23.72 15.16 -8.29
N VAL A 65 -24.68 14.27 -8.04
CA VAL A 65 -24.72 13.38 -6.87
C VAL A 65 -23.53 12.41 -6.87
N ILE A 66 -23.21 11.80 -8.02
CA ILE A 66 -22.06 10.91 -8.20
C ILE A 66 -20.74 11.65 -7.87
N PHE A 67 -20.57 12.86 -8.42
CA PHE A 67 -19.39 13.67 -8.18
C PHE A 67 -19.28 14.14 -6.73
N PHE A 68 -20.40 14.53 -6.11
CA PHE A 68 -20.43 14.90 -4.71
C PHE A 68 -20.05 13.72 -3.79
N GLY A 69 -20.56 12.53 -4.07
CA GLY A 69 -20.14 11.29 -3.38
C GLY A 69 -18.64 11.04 -3.48
N LEU A 70 -18.06 11.25 -4.68
CA LEU A 70 -16.63 11.11 -4.91
C LEU A 70 -15.82 12.16 -4.10
N MET A 71 -16.30 13.40 -4.04
CA MET A 71 -15.70 14.47 -3.22
C MET A 71 -15.73 14.12 -1.72
N ILE A 72 -16.86 13.62 -1.22
CA ILE A 72 -16.98 13.17 0.17
C ILE A 72 -15.99 12.05 0.46
N ALA A 73 -15.85 11.05 -0.41
CA ALA A 73 -14.90 9.96 -0.23
C ALA A 73 -13.45 10.43 -0.23
N THR A 74 -13.12 11.47 -1.02
CA THR A 74 -11.75 11.98 -1.17
C THR A 74 -11.35 12.89 -0.02
N PHE A 75 -12.20 13.86 0.32
CA PHE A 75 -11.89 14.90 1.30
C PHE A 75 -12.40 14.57 2.72
N GLY A 76 -13.27 13.60 2.88
CA GLY A 76 -13.80 13.16 4.17
C GLY A 76 -12.76 12.40 5.00
N ARG A 77 -11.73 13.09 5.50
CA ARG A 77 -10.64 12.49 6.31
C ARG A 77 -11.13 11.90 7.64
N THR A 78 -12.28 12.34 8.12
CA THR A 78 -12.93 11.84 9.35
C THR A 78 -13.67 10.52 9.14
N LEU A 79 -13.90 10.12 7.88
CA LEU A 79 -14.61 8.89 7.54
C LEU A 79 -13.71 7.68 7.72
N SER A 80 -14.28 6.59 8.24
CA SER A 80 -13.56 5.31 8.33
C SER A 80 -13.13 4.82 6.94
N TYR A 81 -12.01 4.09 6.89
CA TYR A 81 -11.50 3.49 5.65
C TYR A 81 -12.58 2.71 4.88
N THR A 82 -13.31 1.83 5.60
CA THR A 82 -14.36 1.00 5.00
C THR A 82 -15.47 1.84 4.37
N LEU A 83 -15.89 2.92 5.05
CA LEU A 83 -16.93 3.80 4.52
C LEU A 83 -16.48 4.53 3.25
N ARG A 84 -15.25 5.01 3.21
CA ARG A 84 -14.67 5.64 2.00
C ARG A 84 -14.62 4.68 0.83
N VAL A 85 -14.19 3.44 1.04
CA VAL A 85 -14.19 2.40 -0.01
C VAL A 85 -15.62 2.09 -0.48
N THR A 86 -16.56 1.95 0.46
CA THR A 86 -17.97 1.67 0.12
C THR A 86 -18.59 2.80 -0.69
N ILE A 87 -18.36 4.06 -0.33
CA ILE A 87 -18.85 5.22 -1.10
C ILE A 87 -18.23 5.21 -2.51
N THR A 88 -16.92 4.97 -2.61
CA THR A 88 -16.23 4.90 -3.91
C THR A 88 -16.81 3.79 -4.78
N GLY A 89 -17.00 2.61 -4.21
CA GLY A 89 -17.63 1.48 -4.89
C GLY A 89 -19.06 1.79 -5.34
N ALA A 90 -19.88 2.38 -4.47
CA ALA A 90 -21.26 2.77 -4.77
C ALA A 90 -21.32 3.78 -5.93
N VAL A 91 -20.43 4.77 -5.94
CA VAL A 91 -20.31 5.77 -7.04
C VAL A 91 -20.01 5.09 -8.38
N ILE A 92 -19.04 4.18 -8.40
CA ILE A 92 -18.64 3.45 -9.61
C ILE A 92 -19.80 2.53 -10.08
N PHE A 93 -20.43 1.82 -9.15
CA PHE A 93 -21.58 0.96 -9.44
C PHE A 93 -22.76 1.74 -10.02
N LEU A 94 -23.13 2.88 -9.39
CA LEU A 94 -24.21 3.74 -9.85
C LEU A 94 -23.97 4.27 -11.26
N LEU A 95 -22.73 4.63 -11.59
CA LEU A 95 -22.36 5.07 -12.92
C LEU A 95 -22.54 3.93 -13.96
N GLY A 96 -22.12 2.72 -13.62
CA GLY A 96 -22.31 1.54 -14.44
C GLY A 96 -23.79 1.17 -14.60
N ALA A 97 -24.52 1.18 -13.48
CA ALA A 97 -25.96 0.90 -13.45
C ALA A 97 -26.76 1.88 -14.31
N TYR A 98 -26.51 3.17 -14.16
CA TYR A 98 -27.12 4.20 -14.98
C TYR A 98 -26.86 3.97 -16.47
N THR A 99 -25.60 3.66 -16.82
CA THR A 99 -25.22 3.41 -18.21
C THR A 99 -25.95 2.21 -18.81
N PHE A 100 -26.09 1.11 -18.06
CA PHE A 100 -26.85 -0.06 -18.50
C PHE A 100 -28.36 0.21 -18.60
N VAL A 101 -28.93 0.95 -17.65
CA VAL A 101 -30.36 1.26 -17.65
C VAL A 101 -30.76 2.21 -18.79
N MET A 102 -29.88 3.19 -19.12
CA MET A 102 -30.20 4.18 -20.17
C MET A 102 -29.81 3.74 -21.58
N PHE A 103 -28.68 3.02 -21.70
CA PHE A 103 -28.12 2.70 -23.02
C PHE A 103 -28.06 1.21 -23.33
N GLY A 104 -28.51 0.35 -22.42
CA GLY A 104 -28.47 -1.10 -22.60
C GLY A 104 -27.06 -1.59 -22.86
N LEU A 105 -26.88 -2.36 -23.93
CA LEU A 105 -25.56 -2.87 -24.35
C LEU A 105 -24.76 -1.86 -25.21
N GLY A 106 -25.33 -0.68 -25.49
CA GLY A 106 -24.75 0.30 -26.42
C GLY A 106 -23.56 1.10 -25.91
N LYS A 107 -23.26 1.09 -24.62
CA LYS A 107 -22.18 1.87 -24.00
C LYS A 107 -21.37 1.06 -22.97
N ASN A 108 -20.32 1.70 -22.44
CA ASN A 108 -19.28 1.07 -21.61
C ASN A 108 -19.72 0.76 -20.16
N GLY A 109 -21.00 0.51 -19.88
CA GLY A 109 -21.51 0.18 -18.55
C GLY A 109 -20.79 -1.01 -17.90
N ALA A 110 -20.43 -2.01 -18.71
CA ALA A 110 -19.66 -3.17 -18.26
C ALA A 110 -18.30 -2.80 -17.65
N VAL A 111 -17.61 -1.77 -18.19
CA VAL A 111 -16.31 -1.33 -17.69
C VAL A 111 -16.41 -0.79 -16.25
N PHE A 112 -17.47 -0.01 -15.96
CA PHE A 112 -17.71 0.51 -14.62
C PHE A 112 -18.06 -0.61 -13.62
N LEU A 113 -18.85 -1.59 -14.03
CA LEU A 113 -19.17 -2.74 -13.19
C LEU A 113 -17.93 -3.61 -12.92
N LEU A 114 -17.05 -3.79 -13.91
CA LEU A 114 -15.75 -4.44 -13.71
C LEU A 114 -14.85 -3.65 -12.76
N ALA A 115 -14.79 -2.33 -12.93
CA ALA A 115 -14.02 -1.44 -12.03
C ALA A 115 -14.56 -1.53 -10.59
N PHE A 116 -15.88 -1.57 -10.38
CA PHE A 116 -16.49 -1.78 -9.07
C PHE A 116 -16.04 -3.11 -8.44
N THR A 117 -16.07 -4.21 -9.21
CA THR A 117 -15.60 -5.51 -8.72
C THR A 117 -14.13 -5.47 -8.33
N PHE A 118 -13.30 -4.86 -9.17
CA PHE A 118 -11.85 -4.78 -8.96
C PHE A 118 -11.49 -3.93 -7.72
N VAL A 119 -12.13 -2.77 -7.59
CA VAL A 119 -11.93 -1.88 -6.43
C VAL A 119 -12.28 -2.59 -5.13
N ASN A 120 -13.43 -3.28 -5.08
CA ASN A 120 -13.83 -4.03 -3.89
C ASN A 120 -12.89 -5.22 -3.60
N ALA A 121 -12.39 -5.91 -4.62
CA ALA A 121 -11.48 -7.03 -4.46
C ALA A 121 -10.13 -6.59 -3.88
N ILE A 122 -9.61 -5.44 -4.31
CA ILE A 122 -8.30 -4.92 -3.86
C ILE A 122 -8.41 -4.22 -2.51
N LEU A 123 -9.38 -3.31 -2.36
CA LEU A 123 -9.44 -2.43 -1.20
C LEU A 123 -10.11 -3.08 0.01
N LEU A 124 -11.14 -3.90 -0.18
CA LEU A 124 -11.80 -4.59 0.94
C LEU A 124 -11.23 -5.99 1.14
N SER A 125 -11.61 -6.90 0.26
CA SER A 125 -11.16 -8.30 0.33
C SER A 125 -11.55 -9.08 -0.92
N ARG A 126 -10.90 -10.25 -1.11
CA ARG A 126 -11.29 -11.20 -2.16
C ARG A 126 -12.77 -11.59 -2.07
N ARG A 127 -13.31 -11.76 -0.85
CA ARG A 127 -14.73 -12.09 -0.63
C ARG A 127 -15.64 -10.95 -1.09
N ALA A 128 -15.30 -9.71 -0.78
CA ALA A 128 -16.04 -8.53 -1.24
C ALA A 128 -16.05 -8.42 -2.77
N GLY A 129 -14.92 -8.72 -3.43
CA GLY A 129 -14.85 -8.80 -4.88
C GLY A 129 -15.79 -9.85 -5.47
N VAL A 130 -15.87 -11.05 -4.87
CA VAL A 130 -16.80 -12.11 -5.32
C VAL A 130 -18.26 -11.68 -5.14
N HIS A 131 -18.62 -11.07 -4.00
CA HIS A 131 -19.99 -10.55 -3.80
C HIS A 131 -20.33 -9.45 -4.81
N SER A 132 -19.38 -8.55 -5.10
CA SER A 132 -19.58 -7.51 -6.13
C SER A 132 -19.77 -8.11 -7.52
N LEU A 133 -19.07 -9.19 -7.84
CA LEU A 133 -19.22 -9.90 -9.10
C LEU A 133 -20.60 -10.55 -9.24
N LEU A 134 -21.07 -11.21 -8.18
CA LEU A 134 -22.42 -11.79 -8.14
C LEU A 134 -23.50 -10.70 -8.25
N LEU A 135 -23.30 -9.57 -7.57
CA LEU A 135 -24.21 -8.43 -7.67
C LEU A 135 -24.26 -7.89 -9.10
N ASN A 136 -23.12 -7.75 -9.77
CA ASN A 136 -23.06 -7.32 -11.17
C ASN A 136 -23.77 -8.29 -12.11
N ALA A 137 -23.54 -9.60 -11.96
CA ALA A 137 -24.19 -10.62 -12.76
C ALA A 137 -25.73 -10.60 -12.60
N ALA A 138 -26.19 -10.50 -11.34
CA ALA A 138 -27.61 -10.37 -11.04
C ALA A 138 -28.19 -9.07 -11.60
N PHE A 139 -27.49 -7.96 -11.49
CA PHE A 139 -27.92 -6.66 -12.02
C PHE A 139 -28.02 -6.66 -13.54
N ILE A 140 -27.00 -7.17 -14.26
CA ILE A 140 -27.02 -7.27 -15.73
C ILE A 140 -28.16 -8.18 -16.17
N GLY A 141 -28.39 -9.31 -15.49
CA GLY A 141 -29.52 -10.22 -15.78
C GLY A 141 -30.88 -9.56 -15.58
N LEU A 142 -31.03 -8.79 -14.48
CA LEU A 142 -32.27 -8.03 -14.19
C LEU A 142 -32.55 -6.96 -15.23
N VAL A 143 -31.55 -6.15 -15.60
CA VAL A 143 -31.69 -5.12 -16.64
C VAL A 143 -31.99 -5.76 -17.99
N GLY A 144 -31.31 -6.85 -18.35
CA GLY A 144 -31.57 -7.60 -19.58
C GLY A 144 -33.01 -8.15 -19.64
N ALA A 145 -33.46 -8.77 -18.54
CA ALA A 145 -34.85 -9.23 -18.44
C ALA A 145 -35.86 -8.07 -18.57
N GLY A 146 -35.58 -6.93 -17.92
CA GLY A 146 -36.42 -5.74 -18.01
C GLY A 146 -36.57 -5.18 -19.42
N TYR A 147 -35.50 -5.20 -20.23
CA TYR A 147 -35.55 -4.81 -21.63
C TYR A 147 -36.27 -5.86 -22.47
N LEU A 148 -36.02 -7.14 -22.27
CA LEU A 148 -36.67 -8.23 -23.03
C LEU A 148 -38.18 -8.32 -22.75
N MET A 149 -38.60 -7.95 -21.53
CA MET A 149 -40.02 -7.87 -21.14
C MET A 149 -40.67 -6.53 -21.47
N ASN A 150 -39.96 -5.62 -22.15
CA ASN A 150 -40.40 -4.26 -22.50
C ASN A 150 -40.69 -3.32 -21.32
N TYR A 151 -40.31 -3.65 -20.09
CA TYR A 151 -40.49 -2.74 -18.93
C TYR A 151 -39.57 -1.52 -18.98
N LEU A 152 -38.32 -1.68 -19.47
CA LEU A 152 -37.34 -0.63 -19.54
C LEU A 152 -37.31 0.12 -20.88
N THR A 153 -38.10 -0.30 -21.85
CA THR A 153 -38.17 0.37 -23.18
C THR A 153 -38.68 1.82 -23.10
N ILE A 154 -39.42 2.15 -22.05
CA ILE A 154 -39.90 3.54 -21.78
C ILE A 154 -38.74 4.49 -21.51
N LEU A 155 -37.62 3.98 -20.96
CA LEU A 155 -36.41 4.73 -20.68
C LEU A 155 -35.41 4.71 -21.84
N ALA A 156 -35.74 3.92 -22.90
CA ALA A 156 -34.86 3.79 -24.05
C ALA A 156 -34.71 5.10 -24.80
N THR A 157 -33.49 5.45 -25.12
CA THR A 157 -33.13 6.59 -25.98
C THR A 157 -32.81 6.10 -27.38
N GLU A 158 -32.67 7.01 -28.36
CA GLU A 158 -32.23 6.65 -29.72
C GLU A 158 -30.89 5.88 -29.77
N GLN A 159 -30.08 6.01 -28.73
CA GLN A 159 -28.79 5.34 -28.59
C GLN A 159 -28.86 4.02 -27.82
N THR A 160 -30.05 3.59 -27.39
CA THR A 160 -30.20 2.38 -26.58
C THR A 160 -30.10 1.14 -27.45
N VAL A 161 -29.16 0.26 -27.14
CA VAL A 161 -29.04 -1.05 -27.81
C VAL A 161 -29.66 -2.11 -26.89
N ILE A 162 -30.89 -2.51 -27.22
CA ILE A 162 -31.62 -3.49 -26.40
C ILE A 162 -30.96 -4.88 -26.46
N GLY A 163 -30.47 -5.27 -27.63
CA GLY A 163 -29.81 -6.55 -27.83
C GLY A 163 -30.76 -7.76 -27.81
N THR A 164 -30.20 -8.90 -28.11
CA THR A 164 -30.88 -10.21 -28.05
C THR A 164 -30.65 -10.89 -26.71
N PRO A 165 -31.50 -11.87 -26.31
CA PRO A 165 -31.25 -12.65 -25.08
C PRO A 165 -29.86 -13.26 -25.01
N SER A 166 -29.35 -13.76 -26.15
CA SER A 166 -28.00 -14.32 -26.22
C SER A 166 -26.89 -13.29 -25.98
N GLN A 167 -27.06 -12.03 -26.40
CA GLN A 167 -26.11 -10.95 -26.16
C GLN A 167 -26.06 -10.57 -24.67
N TRP A 168 -27.18 -10.55 -23.97
CA TRP A 168 -27.22 -10.30 -22.50
C TRP A 168 -26.54 -11.42 -21.73
N VAL A 169 -26.81 -12.69 -22.09
CA VAL A 169 -26.15 -13.85 -21.49
C VAL A 169 -24.65 -13.79 -21.74
N ASN A 170 -24.24 -13.52 -22.99
CA ASN A 170 -22.83 -13.41 -23.34
C ASN A 170 -22.11 -12.27 -22.58
N THR A 171 -22.77 -11.11 -22.44
CA THR A 171 -22.24 -9.98 -21.66
C THR A 171 -22.08 -10.37 -20.20
N THR A 172 -23.06 -11.05 -19.60
CA THR A 172 -22.98 -11.51 -18.21
C THR A 172 -21.82 -12.48 -18.01
N ILE A 173 -21.66 -13.45 -18.93
CA ILE A 173 -20.56 -14.42 -18.90
C ILE A 173 -19.22 -13.70 -19.04
N SER A 174 -19.10 -12.78 -20.00
CA SER A 174 -17.85 -12.02 -20.24
C SER A 174 -17.45 -11.17 -19.05
N VAL A 175 -18.41 -10.43 -18.47
CA VAL A 175 -18.17 -9.62 -17.26
C VAL A 175 -17.78 -10.51 -16.08
N SER A 176 -18.43 -11.66 -15.92
CA SER A 176 -18.12 -12.60 -14.84
C SER A 176 -16.73 -13.23 -15.01
N LEU A 177 -16.34 -13.58 -16.22
CA LEU A 177 -15.04 -14.17 -16.53
C LEU A 177 -13.91 -13.15 -16.31
N VAL A 178 -14.04 -11.96 -16.90
CA VAL A 178 -13.05 -10.88 -16.75
C VAL A 178 -12.97 -10.42 -15.30
N GLY A 179 -14.10 -10.24 -14.63
CA GLY A 179 -14.16 -9.87 -13.22
C GLY A 179 -13.52 -10.93 -12.31
N GLY A 180 -13.75 -12.21 -12.58
CA GLY A 180 -13.09 -13.32 -11.89
C GLY A 180 -11.57 -13.30 -12.05
N MET A 181 -11.09 -13.08 -13.29
CA MET A 181 -9.65 -12.91 -13.55
C MET A 181 -9.07 -11.70 -12.81
N MET A 182 -9.79 -10.57 -12.80
CA MET A 182 -9.35 -9.35 -12.10
C MET A 182 -9.27 -9.57 -10.57
N ILE A 183 -10.25 -10.29 -9.99
CA ILE A 183 -10.21 -10.66 -8.56
C ILE A 183 -9.01 -11.56 -8.27
N ALA A 184 -8.76 -12.57 -9.09
CA ALA A 184 -7.64 -13.49 -8.89
C ALA A 184 -6.28 -12.77 -9.02
N ALA A 185 -6.10 -11.99 -10.08
CA ALA A 185 -4.88 -11.24 -10.32
C ALA A 185 -4.66 -10.17 -9.25
N GLY A 186 -5.66 -9.35 -8.95
CA GLY A 186 -5.57 -8.28 -7.95
C GLY A 186 -5.26 -8.84 -6.56
N SER A 187 -5.96 -9.89 -6.13
CA SER A 187 -5.68 -10.54 -4.83
C SER A 187 -4.27 -11.14 -4.78
N SER A 188 -3.79 -11.73 -5.88
CA SER A 188 -2.43 -12.28 -5.95
C SER A 188 -1.37 -11.19 -5.83
N VAL A 189 -1.54 -10.07 -6.51
CA VAL A 189 -0.61 -8.93 -6.47
C VAL A 189 -0.57 -8.33 -5.06
N ILE A 190 -1.72 -8.07 -4.46
CA ILE A 190 -1.80 -7.50 -3.10
C ILE A 190 -1.13 -8.44 -2.08
N ASN A 191 -1.42 -9.75 -2.13
CA ASN A 191 -0.81 -10.71 -1.21
C ASN A 191 0.73 -10.80 -1.38
N LYS A 192 1.23 -10.70 -2.62
CA LYS A 192 2.69 -10.67 -2.88
C LYS A 192 3.32 -9.38 -2.36
N LEU A 193 2.64 -8.24 -2.55
CA LEU A 193 3.12 -6.95 -2.09
C LEU A 193 3.17 -6.88 -0.55
N GLU A 194 2.11 -7.33 0.13
CA GLU A 194 2.06 -7.44 1.60
C GLU A 194 3.23 -8.30 2.13
N LYS A 195 3.46 -9.47 1.53
CA LYS A 195 4.60 -10.33 1.90
C LYS A 195 5.96 -9.67 1.65
N ALA A 196 6.12 -8.96 0.54
CA ALA A 196 7.37 -8.26 0.24
C ALA A 196 7.66 -7.15 1.25
N ILE A 197 6.64 -6.38 1.64
CA ILE A 197 6.77 -5.32 2.67
C ILE A 197 7.15 -5.93 4.02
N LEU A 198 6.48 -6.98 4.45
CA LEU A 198 6.79 -7.67 5.71
C LEU A 198 8.23 -8.21 5.71
N HIS A 199 8.66 -8.80 4.62
CA HIS A 199 10.04 -9.29 4.47
C HIS A 199 11.06 -8.14 4.54
N GLN A 200 10.77 -7.02 3.88
CA GLN A 200 11.62 -5.83 3.92
C GLN A 200 11.73 -5.23 5.34
N GLN A 201 10.63 -5.20 6.09
CA GLN A 201 10.63 -4.75 7.49
C GLN A 201 11.44 -5.70 8.38
N GLN A 202 11.34 -7.02 8.16
CA GLN A 202 12.14 -8.00 8.89
C GLN A 202 13.64 -7.83 8.62
N LEU A 203 14.03 -7.65 7.36
CA LEU A 203 15.42 -7.39 6.99
C LEU A 203 15.93 -6.09 7.62
N ALA A 204 15.15 -5.01 7.59
CA ALA A 204 15.53 -3.75 8.21
C ALA A 204 15.76 -3.90 9.72
N SER A 205 14.89 -4.65 10.41
CA SER A 205 15.06 -4.90 11.85
C SER A 205 16.29 -5.77 12.17
N GLN A 206 16.59 -6.77 11.33
CA GLN A 206 17.78 -7.60 11.46
C GLN A 206 19.07 -6.79 11.25
N LEU A 207 19.10 -5.93 10.23
CA LEU A 207 20.23 -5.04 9.97
C LEU A 207 20.46 -4.07 11.14
N GLU A 208 19.43 -3.54 11.75
CA GLU A 208 19.57 -2.65 12.90
C GLU A 208 20.17 -3.36 14.12
N VAL A 209 19.73 -4.60 14.40
CA VAL A 209 20.30 -5.43 15.46
C VAL A 209 21.77 -5.76 15.18
N GLU A 210 22.10 -6.12 13.95
CA GLU A 210 23.46 -6.42 13.54
C GLU A 210 24.37 -5.18 13.62
N ARG A 211 23.86 -4.02 13.21
CA ARG A 211 24.54 -2.74 13.37
C ARG A 211 24.85 -2.44 14.84
N GLN A 212 23.88 -2.60 15.73
CA GLN A 212 24.09 -2.38 17.17
C GLN A 212 25.14 -3.34 17.74
N ASN A 213 25.11 -4.63 17.34
CA ASN A 213 26.10 -5.60 17.77
C ASN A 213 27.51 -5.25 17.27
N LEU A 214 27.62 -4.76 16.02
CA LEU A 214 28.89 -4.27 15.48
C LEU A 214 29.40 -3.04 16.21
N GLU A 215 28.52 -2.08 16.53
CA GLU A 215 28.89 -0.88 17.31
C GLU A 215 29.46 -1.25 18.69
N VAL A 216 28.81 -2.19 19.40
CA VAL A 216 29.30 -2.70 20.68
C VAL A 216 30.65 -3.40 20.51
N THR A 217 30.78 -4.26 19.50
CA THR A 217 32.02 -4.99 19.24
C THR A 217 33.17 -4.06 18.89
N VAL A 218 32.90 -3.02 18.09
CA VAL A 218 33.90 -2.00 17.74
C VAL A 218 34.32 -1.20 18.99
N ALA A 219 33.37 -0.81 19.85
CA ALA A 219 33.65 -0.13 21.08
C ALA A 219 34.56 -0.95 22.02
N ASP A 220 34.21 -2.23 22.22
CA ASP A 220 35.01 -3.16 23.05
C ASP A 220 36.45 -3.35 22.49
N ARG A 221 36.55 -3.53 21.17
CA ARG A 221 37.87 -3.69 20.52
C ARG A 221 38.71 -2.41 20.61
N THR A 222 38.06 -1.27 20.47
CA THR A 222 38.75 0.04 20.57
C THR A 222 39.27 0.25 21.99
N GLU A 223 38.50 -0.09 23.03
CA GLU A 223 38.92 -0.04 24.41
C GLU A 223 40.08 -1.01 24.70
N ASP A 224 40.03 -2.25 24.21
CA ASP A 224 41.12 -3.23 24.37
C ASP A 224 42.40 -2.75 23.69
N LEU A 225 42.30 -2.18 22.47
CA LEU A 225 43.46 -1.58 21.80
C LEU A 225 44.05 -0.41 22.57
N HIS A 226 43.21 0.47 23.10
CA HIS A 226 43.67 1.59 23.92
C HIS A 226 44.40 1.12 25.19
N ARG A 227 43.86 0.12 25.87
CA ARG A 227 44.47 -0.51 27.05
C ARG A 227 45.83 -1.10 26.71
N ARG A 228 45.97 -1.84 25.60
CA ARG A 228 47.24 -2.40 25.13
C ARG A 228 48.27 -1.31 24.77
N ALA A 229 47.80 -0.25 24.10
CA ALA A 229 48.69 0.89 23.77
C ALA A 229 49.26 1.55 25.03
N THR A 230 48.42 1.78 26.06
CA THR A 230 48.87 2.33 27.34
C THR A 230 49.85 1.40 28.07
N GLN A 231 49.59 0.09 28.01
CA GLN A 231 50.55 -0.89 28.60
C GLN A 231 51.92 -0.89 27.89
N LEU A 232 51.88 -0.83 26.52
CA LEU A 232 53.14 -0.74 25.75
C LEU A 232 53.89 0.55 25.99
N GLU A 233 53.19 1.67 26.17
CA GLU A 233 53.78 2.96 26.48
C GLU A 233 54.45 2.94 27.86
N ALA A 234 53.76 2.38 28.88
CA ALA A 234 54.33 2.20 30.21
C ALA A 234 55.58 1.28 30.19
N ALA A 235 55.50 0.15 29.48
CA ALA A 235 56.63 -0.75 29.32
C ALA A 235 57.80 -0.09 28.59
N SER A 236 57.55 0.71 27.57
CA SER A 236 58.56 1.50 26.87
C SER A 236 59.20 2.55 27.77
N GLN A 237 58.44 3.21 28.63
CA GLN A 237 58.96 4.16 29.60
C GLN A 237 59.86 3.48 30.62
N VAL A 238 59.46 2.32 31.15
CA VAL A 238 60.28 1.53 32.07
C VAL A 238 61.59 1.09 31.40
N ALA A 239 61.53 0.59 30.17
CA ALA A 239 62.69 0.16 29.41
C ALA A 239 63.70 1.34 29.19
N ARG A 240 63.17 2.53 28.84
CA ARG A 240 64.03 3.73 28.72
C ARG A 240 64.67 4.13 30.04
N SER A 241 63.94 4.07 31.16
CA SER A 241 64.49 4.37 32.49
C SER A 241 65.63 3.41 32.87
N ILE A 242 65.47 2.12 32.60
CA ILE A 242 66.49 1.12 32.83
C ILE A 242 67.75 1.39 31.95
N SER A 243 67.54 1.69 30.67
CA SER A 243 68.64 2.04 29.75
C SER A 243 69.42 3.29 30.22
N THR A 244 68.72 4.27 30.82
CA THR A 244 69.38 5.48 31.38
C THR A 244 70.18 5.18 32.65
N PHE A 245 69.77 4.19 33.42
CA PHE A 245 70.55 3.75 34.61
C PHE A 245 71.77 2.97 34.18
N ASP A 246 71.71 2.10 33.15
CA ASP A 246 72.89 1.42 32.61
C ASP A 246 73.96 2.42 32.05
N ASP A 247 73.47 3.45 31.34
CA ASP A 247 74.35 4.56 30.86
C ASP A 247 75.02 5.34 32.03
N LEU A 248 74.26 5.52 33.15
CA LEU A 248 74.79 6.23 34.32
C LEU A 248 75.87 5.42 35.02
N ASP A 249 75.71 4.09 35.14
CA ASP A 249 76.68 3.19 35.67
C ASP A 249 77.96 3.12 34.80
N SER A 250 77.81 3.15 33.51
CA SER A 250 78.91 3.23 32.54
C SER A 250 79.64 4.56 32.69
N LEU A 251 78.94 5.68 32.74
CA LEU A 251 79.50 7.04 32.98
C LEU A 251 80.23 7.13 34.32
N LEU A 252 79.68 6.53 35.36
CA LEU A 252 80.39 6.50 36.70
C LEU A 252 81.66 5.70 36.65
N ASN A 253 81.67 4.51 35.98
CA ASN A 253 82.87 3.71 35.82
C ASN A 253 83.91 4.39 34.97
N ASP A 254 83.57 5.04 33.87
CA ASP A 254 84.45 5.83 33.04
C ASP A 254 85.03 7.03 33.80
N THR A 255 84.25 7.68 34.65
CA THR A 255 84.66 8.79 35.47
C THR A 255 85.68 8.34 36.57
N ILE A 256 85.38 7.20 37.18
CA ILE A 256 86.29 6.60 38.19
C ILE A 256 87.62 6.20 37.58
N GLU A 257 87.60 5.66 36.38
CA GLU A 257 88.82 5.29 35.68
C GLU A 257 89.63 6.47 35.25
N LEU A 258 89.03 7.58 34.84
CA LEU A 258 89.69 8.84 34.55
C LEU A 258 90.36 9.47 35.83
N ILE A 259 89.71 9.41 36.98
CA ILE A 259 90.27 9.89 38.27
C ILE A 259 91.41 9.00 38.72
N ARG A 260 91.42 7.74 38.42
CA ARG A 260 92.48 6.78 38.78
C ARG A 260 93.72 6.93 37.93
N GLN A 261 93.66 7.58 36.76
CA GLN A 261 94.78 7.85 35.86
C GLN A 261 95.51 9.19 36.11
N GLN A 262 94.95 10.01 36.98
CA GLN A 262 95.65 11.24 37.47
C GLN A 262 96.30 11.00 38.80
#